data_fc0a723b8566719b0e5beeb47e49220b
#
_entry.id   fc0a723b8566719b0e5beeb47e49220b
#
_cell.length_a   1.000
_cell.length_b   1.000
_cell.length_c   1.000
_cell.angle_alpha   90.00
_cell.angle_beta   90.00
_cell.angle_gamma   90.00
#
_symmetry.space_group_name_H-M   'P 1'
#
loop_
_entity.id
_entity.type
_entity.pdbx_description
1 polymer ?
#
loop_
_entity_poly.entity_id
_entity_poly.type
_entity_poly.pdbx_seq_one_letter_code
_entity_poly.pdbx_strand_id
1 'polypeptide(L)'
;MAMSVMRVPLLSGIMLLLSACQLADHSKTPDAATDSHQSELLQHWVTDAAPQLAANPDHYRLQILFTEIQRDQTGRPILRQQQYRADAEYLYPASTVKLAIAALALEYLQQLSVHGVSADAVMHTEALLSGDMLLDRDDSAASGLPTVRHYVKKILLVSDNDAYNRLYELMGQRYINTRLTELGFTDAQILHRLERPLSAEENRATNAITFYDAGGQLLYRQPARHAPAMPARPFTPVGNDYLKDGLLQGKPLDFSQKNRWTLSHMHRMTQLIMLPETLPAEMRLQLAPAELQFLQQQMAQLPGESQDPSYDPAQYWPTYVKFLVYGAAKDVAPDPRVHIHNKVGDAYGFLLDSAYIRDECSGAEFILSAALYVNQDGVLNDDHYDYDTVGLPLLKRLGELALAHARTQAQAKTQATRQCLHTARP
;
A
#
# COMPACT_ATOMS: atom_id res chain seq x y z
N MET A 1 -68.28 -46.27 -27.56
CA MET A 1 -69.69 -45.96 -27.41
C MET A 1 -69.84 -44.58 -26.80
N ALA A 2 -70.51 -43.73 -27.58
CA ALA A 2 -71.20 -42.45 -27.27
C ALA A 2 -70.28 -41.30 -26.71
N MET A 3 -69.93 -40.34 -27.53
CA MET A 3 -70.68 -39.13 -27.97
C MET A 3 -70.88 -38.10 -26.88
N SER A 4 -70.19 -37.00 -27.13
CA SER A 4 -70.73 -35.65 -27.49
C SER A 4 -71.22 -34.83 -26.33
N VAL A 5 -70.79 -33.60 -26.16
CA VAL A 5 -71.33 -32.37 -26.76
C VAL A 5 -70.51 -31.13 -26.27
N MET A 6 -70.19 -30.35 -27.24
CA MET A 6 -69.68 -28.96 -27.18
C MET A 6 -70.64 -28.00 -26.48
N ARG A 7 -70.18 -27.07 -25.76
CA ARG A 7 -70.71 -25.67 -25.62
C ARG A 7 -69.68 -24.67 -25.16
N VAL A 8 -69.38 -23.72 -26.03
CA VAL A 8 -68.85 -22.39 -25.73
C VAL A 8 -70.07 -21.47 -25.48
N PRO A 9 -70.06 -20.53 -24.56
CA PRO A 9 -69.79 -19.17 -24.99
C PRO A 9 -69.20 -18.17 -23.91
N LEU A 10 -68.80 -17.11 -24.44
CA LEU A 10 -68.80 -15.69 -24.05
C LEU A 10 -67.60 -15.12 -23.29
N LEU A 11 -66.98 -14.24 -24.02
CA LEU A 11 -66.13 -13.19 -23.64
C LEU A 11 -66.71 -12.29 -22.54
N SER A 12 -65.93 -11.96 -21.52
CA SER A 12 -66.05 -10.68 -20.82
C SER A 12 -64.64 -10.15 -20.59
N GLY A 13 -64.32 -9.09 -21.26
CA GLY A 13 -63.04 -8.40 -21.15
C GLY A 13 -62.92 -7.70 -19.80
N ILE A 14 -61.84 -7.97 -19.09
CA ILE A 14 -61.39 -7.13 -17.99
C ILE A 14 -60.09 -6.49 -18.46
N MET A 15 -60.16 -5.21 -18.69
CA MET A 15 -59.06 -4.28 -19.02
C MET A 15 -58.23 -4.06 -17.75
N LEU A 16 -57.14 -4.80 -17.57
CA LEU A 16 -56.17 -4.51 -16.51
C LEU A 16 -55.29 -3.36 -16.97
N LEU A 17 -55.49 -2.22 -16.33
CA LEU A 17 -54.57 -1.07 -16.36
C LEU A 17 -53.26 -1.51 -15.72
N LEU A 18 -52.25 -1.80 -16.52
CA LEU A 18 -50.87 -1.92 -16.11
C LEU A 18 -50.33 -0.52 -15.78
N SER A 19 -50.35 -0.18 -14.50
CA SER A 19 -49.64 0.98 -13.98
C SER A 19 -48.15 0.64 -14.01
N ALA A 20 -47.41 1.19 -14.99
CA ALA A 20 -45.97 1.09 -15.07
C ALA A 20 -45.37 1.94 -13.92
N CYS A 21 -45.02 1.30 -12.81
CA CYS A 21 -44.06 1.86 -11.86
C CYS A 21 -42.71 1.94 -12.57
N GLN A 22 -42.35 3.15 -12.97
CA GLN A 22 -40.97 3.47 -13.30
C GLN A 22 -40.13 3.31 -12.02
N LEU A 23 -39.44 2.17 -11.91
CA LEU A 23 -38.31 2.04 -11.00
C LEU A 23 -37.25 3.05 -11.45
N ALA A 24 -37.13 4.15 -10.70
CA ALA A 24 -36.01 5.05 -10.85
C ALA A 24 -34.73 4.27 -10.55
N ASP A 25 -33.93 4.11 -11.59
CA ASP A 25 -32.58 3.56 -11.52
C ASP A 25 -31.70 4.52 -10.72
N HIS A 26 -31.53 4.26 -9.42
CA HIS A 26 -30.69 5.01 -8.50
C HIS A 26 -29.29 4.40 -8.38
N SER A 27 -28.74 3.82 -9.45
CA SER A 27 -27.37 3.31 -9.52
C SER A 27 -26.45 4.20 -10.36
N LYS A 28 -26.44 5.51 -10.10
CA LYS A 28 -25.31 6.37 -10.47
C LYS A 28 -24.76 7.01 -9.21
N THR A 29 -23.86 6.28 -8.53
CA THR A 29 -22.80 6.94 -7.76
C THR A 29 -22.11 7.95 -8.69
N PRO A 30 -21.85 9.19 -8.25
CA PRO A 30 -21.00 10.07 -9.04
C PRO A 30 -19.62 9.42 -9.12
N ASP A 31 -19.30 8.83 -10.27
CA ASP A 31 -17.93 8.58 -10.64
C ASP A 31 -17.19 9.89 -10.43
N ALA A 32 -16.22 9.87 -9.51
CA ALA A 32 -15.19 10.91 -9.49
C ALA A 32 -14.61 10.87 -10.91
N ALA A 33 -14.92 11.89 -11.71
CA ALA A 33 -14.41 12.02 -13.06
C ALA A 33 -12.89 11.98 -12.97
N THR A 34 -12.33 10.81 -13.15
CA THR A 34 -10.91 10.64 -13.45
C THR A 34 -10.75 11.19 -14.85
N ASP A 35 -10.38 12.46 -14.90
CA ASP A 35 -9.97 13.11 -16.14
C ASP A 35 -8.74 12.33 -16.61
N SER A 36 -8.88 11.54 -17.68
CA SER A 36 -7.84 10.68 -18.23
C SER A 36 -6.68 11.49 -18.86
N HIS A 37 -6.78 12.81 -18.83
CA HIS A 37 -5.74 13.71 -19.29
C HIS A 37 -4.60 13.82 -18.28
N GLN A 38 -3.37 13.75 -18.78
CA GLN A 38 -2.19 14.03 -17.95
C GLN A 38 -2.28 15.43 -17.38
N SER A 39 -2.03 15.58 -16.08
CA SER A 39 -2.10 16.87 -15.40
C SER A 39 -0.96 17.79 -15.83
N GLU A 40 -1.28 18.97 -16.34
CA GLU A 40 -0.31 20.02 -16.64
C GLU A 40 0.49 20.43 -15.38
N LEU A 41 -0.16 20.43 -14.22
CA LEU A 41 0.49 20.72 -12.94
C LEU A 41 1.60 19.71 -12.64
N LEU A 42 1.31 18.41 -12.75
CA LEU A 42 2.30 17.36 -12.48
C LEU A 42 3.40 17.32 -13.54
N GLN A 43 3.07 17.59 -14.80
CA GLN A 43 4.05 17.74 -15.85
C GLN A 43 5.02 18.90 -15.57
N HIS A 44 4.49 20.03 -15.09
CA HIS A 44 5.30 21.16 -14.68
C HIS A 44 6.22 20.80 -13.50
N TRP A 45 5.70 20.08 -12.48
CA TRP A 45 6.52 19.64 -11.35
C TRP A 45 7.66 18.72 -11.78
N VAL A 46 7.39 17.78 -12.69
CA VAL A 46 8.44 16.88 -13.22
C VAL A 46 9.50 17.68 -13.99
N THR A 47 9.08 18.64 -14.80
CA THR A 47 10.01 19.49 -15.56
C THR A 47 10.86 20.37 -14.63
N ASP A 48 10.28 20.92 -13.55
CA ASP A 48 11.01 21.72 -12.57
C ASP A 48 11.96 20.86 -11.72
N ALA A 49 11.50 19.67 -11.32
CA ALA A 49 12.27 18.78 -10.45
C ALA A 49 13.44 18.08 -11.16
N ALA A 50 13.23 17.63 -12.38
CA ALA A 50 14.21 16.84 -13.13
C ALA A 50 13.94 16.91 -14.65
N PRO A 51 14.42 17.96 -15.34
CA PRO A 51 14.18 18.14 -16.78
C PRO A 51 14.62 16.95 -17.64
N GLN A 52 15.70 16.26 -17.27
CA GLN A 52 16.20 15.07 -17.96
C GLN A 52 15.24 13.88 -17.88
N LEU A 53 14.53 13.71 -16.76
CA LEU A 53 13.51 12.67 -16.61
C LEU A 53 12.23 13.06 -17.35
N ALA A 54 11.88 14.35 -17.32
CA ALA A 54 10.76 14.89 -18.09
C ALA A 54 10.90 14.66 -19.60
N ALA A 55 12.12 14.69 -20.13
CA ALA A 55 12.42 14.44 -21.54
C ALA A 55 12.29 12.95 -21.94
N ASN A 56 12.45 12.01 -20.98
CA ASN A 56 12.46 10.57 -21.23
C ASN A 56 11.64 9.80 -20.16
N PRO A 57 10.38 10.13 -19.93
CA PRO A 57 9.63 9.57 -18.82
C PRO A 57 9.37 8.06 -18.94
N ASP A 58 9.33 7.51 -20.15
CA ASP A 58 9.18 6.08 -20.43
C ASP A 58 10.42 5.28 -19.95
N HIS A 59 11.61 5.83 -20.21
CA HIS A 59 12.86 5.20 -19.78
C HIS A 59 12.92 5.05 -18.26
N TYR A 60 12.49 6.07 -17.55
CA TYR A 60 12.44 6.08 -16.09
C TYR A 60 11.15 5.49 -15.51
N ARG A 61 10.20 5.05 -16.34
CA ARG A 61 8.87 4.57 -15.92
C ARG A 61 8.23 5.48 -14.86
N LEU A 62 8.47 6.80 -14.99
CA LEU A 62 8.04 7.78 -14.00
C LEU A 62 6.53 7.91 -13.99
N GLN A 63 5.94 7.72 -12.81
CA GLN A 63 4.49 7.76 -12.59
C GLN A 63 4.20 8.53 -11.31
N ILE A 64 3.17 9.38 -11.32
CA ILE A 64 2.77 10.19 -10.17
C ILE A 64 1.24 10.23 -10.07
N LEU A 65 0.74 10.09 -8.84
CA LEU A 65 -0.64 10.37 -8.45
C LEU A 65 -0.64 11.40 -7.31
N PHE A 66 -1.42 12.45 -7.48
CA PHE A 66 -1.60 13.50 -6.48
C PHE A 66 -3.10 13.68 -6.21
N THR A 67 -3.51 13.54 -4.95
CA THR A 67 -4.88 13.81 -4.51
C THR A 67 -4.86 14.96 -3.52
N GLU A 68 -5.35 16.11 -3.93
CA GLU A 68 -5.66 17.24 -3.05
C GLU A 68 -6.88 16.89 -2.20
N ILE A 69 -6.80 17.13 -0.90
CA ILE A 69 -7.87 16.89 0.04
C ILE A 69 -8.37 18.22 0.57
N GLN A 70 -9.62 18.49 0.35
CA GLN A 70 -10.34 19.64 0.92
C GLN A 70 -11.41 19.11 1.86
N ARG A 71 -11.70 19.84 2.95
CA ARG A 71 -12.79 19.45 3.83
C ARG A 71 -13.93 20.44 3.69
N ASP A 72 -15.15 19.91 3.58
CA ASP A 72 -16.37 20.72 3.58
C ASP A 72 -16.67 21.30 4.98
N GLN A 73 -17.76 22.04 5.10
CA GLN A 73 -18.19 22.65 6.38
C GLN A 73 -18.50 21.62 7.48
N THR A 74 -18.72 20.36 7.13
CA THR A 74 -18.97 19.25 8.07
C THR A 74 -17.70 18.47 8.40
N GLY A 75 -16.57 18.86 7.80
CA GLY A 75 -15.28 18.16 7.95
C GLY A 75 -15.10 16.95 7.03
N ARG A 76 -16.05 16.67 6.11
CA ARG A 76 -15.93 15.55 5.17
C ARG A 76 -14.93 15.86 4.07
N PRO A 77 -14.03 14.90 3.74
CA PRO A 77 -13.03 15.08 2.69
C PRO A 77 -13.68 15.12 1.29
N ILE A 78 -13.26 16.10 0.50
CA ILE A 78 -13.53 16.23 -0.94
C ILE A 78 -12.21 16.03 -1.65
N LEU A 79 -12.13 15.02 -2.51
CA LEU A 79 -10.90 14.60 -3.16
C LEU A 79 -10.85 15.13 -4.61
N ARG A 80 -9.67 15.63 -5.01
CA ARG A 80 -9.37 16.01 -6.39
C ARG A 80 -8.09 15.33 -6.79
N GLN A 81 -8.19 14.30 -7.61
CA GLN A 81 -7.05 13.50 -8.05
C GLN A 81 -6.52 14.01 -9.39
N GLN A 82 -5.20 14.06 -9.51
CA GLN A 82 -4.45 14.34 -10.72
C GLN A 82 -3.43 13.24 -10.96
N GLN A 83 -3.11 12.96 -12.21
CA GLN A 83 -2.22 11.89 -12.57
C GLN A 83 -1.19 12.31 -13.63
N TYR A 84 -0.02 11.70 -13.55
CA TYR A 84 1.01 11.74 -14.56
C TYR A 84 1.48 10.30 -14.83
N ARG A 85 1.13 9.78 -16.03
CA ARG A 85 1.48 8.44 -16.50
C ARG A 85 1.13 7.29 -15.51
N ALA A 86 0.15 7.47 -14.63
CA ALA A 86 -0.22 6.46 -13.66
C ALA A 86 -0.57 5.13 -14.35
N ASP A 87 0.03 4.05 -13.86
CA ASP A 87 -0.13 2.67 -14.34
C ASP A 87 0.25 2.43 -15.81
N ALA A 88 1.01 3.37 -16.44
CA ALA A 88 1.41 3.27 -17.83
C ALA A 88 2.35 2.07 -18.10
N GLU A 89 3.23 1.76 -17.15
CA GLU A 89 4.16 0.63 -17.24
C GLU A 89 4.14 -0.21 -15.97
N TYR A 90 4.65 -1.44 -16.11
CA TYR A 90 4.88 -2.30 -14.96
C TYR A 90 5.87 -1.65 -13.98
N LEU A 91 5.48 -1.64 -12.70
CA LEU A 91 6.34 -1.30 -11.57
C LEU A 91 6.50 -2.54 -10.69
N TYR A 92 7.75 -2.83 -10.28
CA TYR A 92 7.96 -3.75 -9.19
C TYR A 92 7.72 -3.00 -7.87
N PRO A 93 6.78 -3.46 -7.04
CA PRO A 93 6.34 -2.68 -5.89
C PRO A 93 7.32 -2.64 -4.72
N ALA A 94 8.35 -3.47 -4.75
CA ALA A 94 9.32 -3.60 -3.67
C ALA A 94 8.63 -3.69 -2.28
N SER A 95 9.06 -2.88 -1.32
CA SER A 95 8.52 -2.89 0.04
C SER A 95 7.18 -2.17 0.21
N THR A 96 6.60 -1.55 -0.82
CA THR A 96 5.28 -0.89 -0.69
C THR A 96 4.15 -1.88 -0.41
N VAL A 97 4.26 -3.13 -0.87
CA VAL A 97 3.30 -4.22 -0.57
C VAL A 97 3.17 -4.51 0.93
N LYS A 98 4.18 -4.15 1.72
CA LYS A 98 4.19 -4.37 3.17
C LYS A 98 3.08 -3.62 3.90
N LEU A 99 2.65 -2.47 3.38
CA LEU A 99 1.52 -1.73 3.95
C LEU A 99 0.23 -2.55 3.85
N ALA A 100 -0.02 -3.14 2.68
CA ALA A 100 -1.18 -4.02 2.48
C ALA A 100 -1.10 -5.25 3.41
N ILE A 101 0.07 -5.87 3.55
CA ILE A 101 0.27 -7.04 4.43
C ILE A 101 0.04 -6.67 5.91
N ALA A 102 0.55 -5.53 6.37
CA ALA A 102 0.34 -5.07 7.74
C ALA A 102 -1.16 -4.82 8.04
N ALA A 103 -1.85 -4.13 7.13
CA ALA A 103 -3.28 -3.85 7.26
C ALA A 103 -4.13 -5.13 7.25
N LEU A 104 -3.87 -6.03 6.28
CA LEU A 104 -4.59 -7.29 6.16
C LEU A 104 -4.30 -8.26 7.31
N ALA A 105 -3.10 -8.25 7.90
CA ALA A 105 -2.79 -9.07 9.06
C ALA A 105 -3.61 -8.64 10.29
N LEU A 106 -3.73 -7.34 10.55
CA LEU A 106 -4.59 -6.82 11.62
C LEU A 106 -6.07 -7.17 11.36
N GLU A 107 -6.53 -7.06 10.11
CA GLU A 107 -7.88 -7.49 9.71
C GLU A 107 -8.10 -8.99 9.88
N TYR A 108 -7.11 -9.82 9.52
CA TYR A 108 -7.18 -11.28 9.66
C TYR A 108 -7.37 -11.70 11.12
N LEU A 109 -6.75 -11.01 12.06
CA LEU A 109 -6.90 -11.29 13.49
C LEU A 109 -8.33 -11.05 13.99
N GLN A 110 -9.14 -10.20 13.34
CA GLN A 110 -10.57 -10.06 13.72
C GLN A 110 -11.30 -11.38 13.53
N GLN A 111 -10.96 -12.20 12.55
CA GLN A 111 -11.54 -13.53 12.35
C GLN A 111 -11.11 -14.51 13.45
N LEU A 112 -9.94 -14.30 14.04
CA LEU A 112 -9.40 -15.13 15.12
C LEU A 112 -9.79 -14.63 16.53
N SER A 113 -10.45 -13.49 16.63
CA SER A 113 -10.86 -12.89 17.90
C SER A 113 -11.82 -13.80 18.72
N VAL A 114 -12.59 -14.65 18.03
CA VAL A 114 -13.45 -15.67 18.68
C VAL A 114 -12.66 -16.70 19.48
N HIS A 115 -11.37 -16.83 19.24
CA HIS A 115 -10.42 -17.67 19.98
C HIS A 115 -9.60 -16.88 21.01
N GLY A 116 -9.90 -15.59 21.21
CA GLY A 116 -9.13 -14.71 22.10
C GLY A 116 -7.82 -14.18 21.51
N VAL A 117 -7.55 -14.41 20.22
CA VAL A 117 -6.35 -13.91 19.54
C VAL A 117 -6.49 -12.42 19.28
N SER A 118 -5.51 -11.64 19.73
CA SER A 118 -5.35 -10.21 19.45
C SER A 118 -4.02 -9.94 18.76
N ALA A 119 -3.77 -8.70 18.37
CA ALA A 119 -2.47 -8.29 17.78
C ALA A 119 -1.30 -8.44 18.77
N ASP A 120 -1.58 -8.48 20.05
CA ASP A 120 -0.60 -8.65 21.15
C ASP A 120 -0.43 -10.10 21.60
N ALA A 121 -1.20 -11.05 21.04
CA ALA A 121 -1.01 -12.47 21.32
C ALA A 121 0.36 -12.93 20.78
N VAL A 122 1.04 -13.80 21.55
CA VAL A 122 2.35 -14.34 21.16
C VAL A 122 2.17 -15.28 19.98
N MET A 123 2.90 -15.03 18.89
CA MET A 123 2.79 -15.77 17.63
C MET A 123 4.04 -16.62 17.38
N HIS A 124 3.95 -17.92 17.59
CA HIS A 124 5.01 -18.85 17.19
C HIS A 124 4.80 -19.31 15.75
N THR A 125 5.88 -19.31 14.97
CA THR A 125 5.90 -19.83 13.60
C THR A 125 6.76 -21.08 13.54
N GLU A 126 6.16 -22.24 13.19
CA GLU A 126 6.87 -23.51 13.10
C GLU A 126 7.76 -23.55 11.84
N ALA A 127 8.83 -24.35 11.88
CA ALA A 127 9.67 -24.61 10.71
C ALA A 127 8.89 -25.45 9.69
N LEU A 128 8.95 -25.07 8.40
CA LEU A 128 8.34 -25.81 7.30
C LEU A 128 9.35 -26.17 6.21
N LEU A 129 10.12 -25.19 5.76
CA LEU A 129 11.08 -25.34 4.68
C LEU A 129 12.46 -25.71 5.22
N SER A 130 13.28 -26.32 4.37
CA SER A 130 14.69 -26.62 4.73
C SER A 130 15.42 -25.33 5.12
N GLY A 131 16.07 -25.34 6.28
CA GLY A 131 16.74 -24.17 6.84
C GLY A 131 15.85 -23.24 7.68
N ASP A 132 14.53 -23.47 7.75
CA ASP A 132 13.68 -22.77 8.71
C ASP A 132 13.93 -23.29 10.13
N MET A 133 13.73 -22.40 11.11
CA MET A 133 13.72 -22.72 12.53
C MET A 133 12.39 -22.36 13.15
N LEU A 134 12.06 -22.95 14.28
CA LEU A 134 10.97 -22.48 15.12
C LEU A 134 11.26 -21.02 15.52
N LEU A 135 10.31 -20.14 15.28
CA LEU A 135 10.39 -18.73 15.69
C LEU A 135 9.39 -18.50 16.83
N ASP A 136 9.90 -18.61 18.04
CA ASP A 136 9.19 -18.40 19.31
C ASP A 136 9.73 -17.20 20.10
N ARG A 137 10.71 -16.48 19.52
CA ARG A 137 11.35 -15.29 20.09
C ARG A 137 11.53 -14.20 19.04
N ASP A 138 11.54 -12.95 19.50
CA ASP A 138 11.98 -11.78 18.75
C ASP A 138 12.80 -10.87 19.69
N ASP A 139 14.12 -10.91 19.57
CA ASP A 139 15.02 -10.18 20.45
C ASP A 139 14.93 -8.64 20.28
N SER A 140 14.24 -8.15 19.23
CA SER A 140 13.94 -6.73 19.06
C SER A 140 12.74 -6.26 19.88
N ALA A 141 11.92 -7.21 20.38
CA ALA A 141 10.81 -6.89 21.28
C ALA A 141 11.30 -6.81 22.74
N ALA A 142 10.86 -5.80 23.49
CA ALA A 142 11.20 -5.65 24.91
C ALA A 142 10.76 -6.87 25.77
N SER A 143 9.69 -7.55 25.37
CA SER A 143 9.22 -8.81 25.96
C SER A 143 10.03 -10.04 25.51
N GLY A 144 10.83 -9.93 24.45
CA GLY A 144 11.47 -11.07 23.76
C GLY A 144 10.48 -11.96 23.00
N LEU A 145 9.20 -11.55 22.87
CA LEU A 145 8.14 -12.37 22.30
C LEU A 145 7.63 -11.79 20.96
N PRO A 146 7.47 -12.64 19.94
CA PRO A 146 6.95 -12.22 18.65
C PRO A 146 5.44 -12.00 18.71
N THR A 147 4.97 -10.86 18.21
CA THR A 147 3.54 -10.54 18.09
C THR A 147 3.24 -9.88 16.74
N VAL A 148 2.00 -9.95 16.27
CA VAL A 148 1.60 -9.27 15.03
C VAL A 148 1.79 -7.76 15.15
N ARG A 149 1.46 -7.17 16.31
CA ARG A 149 1.67 -5.75 16.57
C ARG A 149 3.13 -5.34 16.45
N HIS A 150 4.05 -6.14 16.98
CA HIS A 150 5.48 -5.89 16.89
C HIS A 150 5.97 -5.97 15.42
N TYR A 151 5.52 -6.97 14.66
CA TYR A 151 5.86 -7.09 13.24
C TYR A 151 5.33 -5.90 12.41
N VAL A 152 4.11 -5.41 12.69
CA VAL A 152 3.58 -4.21 12.02
C VAL A 152 4.46 -2.98 12.31
N LYS A 153 4.92 -2.79 13.55
CA LYS A 153 5.87 -1.72 13.89
C LYS A 153 7.17 -1.84 13.08
N LYS A 154 7.81 -3.00 13.08
CA LYS A 154 9.06 -3.25 12.32
C LYS A 154 8.90 -2.95 10.82
N ILE A 155 7.78 -3.36 10.23
CA ILE A 155 7.44 -3.08 8.83
C ILE A 155 7.37 -1.58 8.54
N LEU A 156 6.72 -0.82 9.39
CA LEU A 156 6.42 0.59 9.11
C LEU A 156 7.57 1.53 9.53
N LEU A 157 8.32 1.17 10.58
CA LEU A 157 9.43 1.97 11.07
C LEU A 157 10.69 1.84 10.21
N VAL A 158 11.05 0.61 9.81
CA VAL A 158 12.32 0.35 9.09
C VAL A 158 12.16 -0.55 7.87
N SER A 159 10.94 -0.85 7.47
CA SER A 159 10.67 -1.71 6.31
C SER A 159 11.23 -3.14 6.44
N ASP A 160 11.17 -3.73 7.63
CA ASP A 160 11.71 -5.05 7.95
C ASP A 160 11.11 -6.15 7.06
N ASN A 161 11.96 -6.96 6.44
CA ASN A 161 11.57 -8.03 5.51
C ASN A 161 11.16 -9.31 6.24
N ASP A 162 11.79 -9.64 7.36
CA ASP A 162 11.41 -10.82 8.12
C ASP A 162 10.03 -10.65 8.75
N ALA A 163 9.74 -9.48 9.34
CA ALA A 163 8.42 -9.15 9.86
C ALA A 163 7.31 -9.27 8.78
N TYR A 164 7.59 -8.79 7.56
CA TYR A 164 6.69 -8.99 6.42
C TYR A 164 6.50 -10.49 6.13
N ASN A 165 7.56 -11.27 6.09
CA ASN A 165 7.51 -12.70 5.79
C ASN A 165 6.65 -13.45 6.83
N ARG A 166 6.76 -13.09 8.13
CA ARG A 166 5.92 -13.67 9.19
C ARG A 166 4.43 -13.39 8.97
N LEU A 167 4.08 -12.15 8.62
CA LEU A 167 2.68 -11.78 8.35
C LEU A 167 2.15 -12.39 7.04
N TYR A 168 3.00 -12.51 6.02
CA TYR A 168 2.67 -13.25 4.80
C TYR A 168 2.36 -14.73 5.10
N GLU A 169 3.16 -15.38 5.94
CA GLU A 169 2.97 -16.77 6.36
C GLU A 169 1.70 -16.96 7.19
N LEU A 170 1.38 -16.01 8.07
CA LEU A 170 0.15 -16.01 8.86
C LEU A 170 -1.09 -16.07 7.97
N MET A 171 -1.15 -15.24 6.96
CA MET A 171 -2.31 -15.13 6.08
C MET A 171 -2.29 -16.13 4.93
N GLY A 172 -1.12 -16.33 4.33
CA GLY A 172 -0.92 -17.15 3.13
C GLY A 172 -1.41 -16.48 1.85
N GLN A 173 -0.81 -16.91 0.75
CA GLN A 173 -1.00 -16.32 -0.59
C GLN A 173 -2.47 -16.22 -1.01
N ARG A 174 -3.25 -17.27 -0.74
CA ARG A 174 -4.66 -17.32 -1.12
C ARG A 174 -5.49 -16.24 -0.42
N TYR A 175 -5.39 -16.15 0.91
CA TYR A 175 -6.16 -15.15 1.68
C TYR A 175 -5.79 -13.74 1.23
N ILE A 176 -4.49 -13.43 1.15
CA ILE A 176 -3.98 -12.11 0.76
C ILE A 176 -4.59 -11.68 -0.57
N ASN A 177 -4.44 -12.49 -1.63
CA ASN A 177 -4.88 -12.09 -2.96
C ASN A 177 -6.41 -12.08 -3.11
N THR A 178 -7.14 -13.00 -2.44
CA THR A 178 -8.60 -12.96 -2.41
C THR A 178 -9.09 -11.67 -1.75
N ARG A 179 -8.55 -11.34 -0.58
CA ARG A 179 -8.98 -10.14 0.15
C ARG A 179 -8.65 -8.85 -0.58
N LEU A 180 -7.48 -8.78 -1.24
CA LEU A 180 -7.14 -7.64 -2.11
C LEU A 180 -8.14 -7.47 -3.24
N THR A 181 -8.57 -8.57 -3.87
CA THR A 181 -9.60 -8.53 -4.92
C THR A 181 -10.94 -8.01 -4.39
N GLU A 182 -11.40 -8.48 -3.23
CA GLU A 182 -12.62 -8.01 -2.56
C GLU A 182 -12.56 -6.52 -2.21
N LEU A 183 -11.38 -6.02 -1.82
CA LEU A 183 -11.14 -4.60 -1.60
C LEU A 183 -11.01 -3.79 -2.90
N GLY A 184 -11.16 -4.44 -4.08
CA GLY A 184 -11.12 -3.81 -5.39
C GLY A 184 -9.72 -3.63 -5.98
N PHE A 185 -8.69 -4.30 -5.47
CA PHE A 185 -7.34 -4.35 -6.05
C PHE A 185 -7.25 -5.52 -7.04
N THR A 186 -8.03 -5.46 -8.13
CA THR A 186 -8.30 -6.60 -9.01
C THR A 186 -7.10 -7.14 -9.77
N ASP A 187 -6.10 -6.31 -10.03
CA ASP A 187 -4.89 -6.70 -10.78
C ASP A 187 -3.66 -6.89 -9.89
N ALA A 188 -3.84 -6.80 -8.57
CA ALA A 188 -2.79 -7.01 -7.59
C ALA A 188 -2.41 -8.49 -7.50
N GLN A 189 -1.11 -8.74 -7.29
CA GLN A 189 -0.58 -10.06 -6.95
C GLN A 189 0.52 -9.94 -5.91
N ILE A 190 0.37 -10.60 -4.76
CA ILE A 190 1.42 -10.77 -3.76
C ILE A 190 1.74 -12.26 -3.69
N LEU A 191 2.90 -12.65 -4.24
CA LEU A 191 3.22 -14.03 -4.57
C LEU A 191 4.38 -14.60 -3.75
N HIS A 192 5.22 -13.76 -3.15
CA HIS A 192 6.45 -14.25 -2.55
C HIS A 192 6.87 -13.48 -1.31
N ARG A 193 7.64 -14.17 -0.47
CA ARG A 193 8.42 -13.60 0.62
C ARG A 193 9.50 -12.67 0.05
N LEU A 194 9.98 -11.74 0.86
CA LEU A 194 11.03 -10.80 0.48
C LEU A 194 12.38 -11.28 1.02
N GLU A 195 13.45 -11.00 0.27
CA GLU A 195 14.84 -11.40 0.59
C GLU A 195 15.04 -12.90 0.87
N ARG A 196 14.13 -13.73 0.38
CA ARG A 196 14.28 -15.19 0.42
C ARG A 196 14.24 -15.75 -1.00
N PRO A 197 15.28 -16.44 -1.46
CA PRO A 197 15.36 -17.01 -2.81
C PRO A 197 14.56 -18.32 -2.91
N LEU A 198 13.25 -18.23 -2.68
CA LEU A 198 12.33 -19.37 -2.73
C LEU A 198 11.69 -19.51 -4.12
N SER A 199 11.45 -20.73 -4.55
CA SER A 199 10.67 -21.03 -5.74
C SER A 199 9.20 -20.60 -5.58
N ALA A 200 8.47 -20.53 -6.69
CA ALA A 200 7.03 -20.24 -6.67
C ALA A 200 6.26 -21.28 -5.84
N GLU A 201 6.69 -22.55 -5.86
CA GLU A 201 6.09 -23.63 -5.08
C GLU A 201 6.29 -23.41 -3.57
N GLU A 202 7.52 -23.13 -3.15
CA GLU A 202 7.84 -22.87 -1.74
C GLU A 202 7.14 -21.62 -1.21
N ASN A 203 6.97 -20.59 -2.03
CA ASN A 203 6.23 -19.37 -1.65
C ASN A 203 4.74 -19.63 -1.44
N ARG A 204 4.15 -20.68 -2.03
CA ARG A 204 2.75 -21.09 -1.80
C ARG A 204 2.54 -21.86 -0.51
N ALA A 205 3.60 -22.47 0.02
CA ALA A 205 3.58 -23.16 1.30
C ALA A 205 3.77 -22.17 2.45
N THR A 206 2.97 -22.31 3.51
CA THR A 206 3.08 -21.51 4.73
C THR A 206 3.19 -22.38 5.95
N ASN A 207 3.95 -21.93 6.94
CA ASN A 207 4.23 -22.61 8.18
C ASN A 207 2.96 -22.76 9.03
N ALA A 208 2.94 -23.76 9.93
CA ALA A 208 1.97 -23.79 11.01
C ALA A 208 2.27 -22.65 11.99
N ILE A 209 1.21 -22.04 12.51
CA ILE A 209 1.30 -20.90 13.43
C ILE A 209 0.46 -21.19 14.67
N THR A 210 1.03 -20.89 15.83
CA THR A 210 0.37 -21.09 17.11
C THR A 210 0.36 -19.78 17.89
N PHE A 211 -0.80 -19.44 18.42
CA PHE A 211 -0.99 -18.24 19.26
C PHE A 211 -1.15 -18.63 20.71
N TYR A 212 -0.51 -17.87 21.59
CA TYR A 212 -0.61 -17.99 23.03
C TYR A 212 -0.96 -16.65 23.66
N ASP A 213 -1.59 -16.70 24.82
CA ASP A 213 -1.74 -15.51 25.68
C ASP A 213 -0.42 -15.15 26.38
N ALA A 214 -0.42 -14.04 27.13
CA ALA A 214 0.74 -13.60 27.89
C ALA A 214 1.17 -14.58 29.02
N GLY A 215 0.29 -15.46 29.43
CA GLY A 215 0.55 -16.52 30.42
C GLY A 215 1.07 -17.83 29.81
N GLY A 216 1.19 -17.89 28.48
CA GLY A 216 1.62 -19.10 27.76
C GLY A 216 0.49 -20.11 27.53
N GLN A 217 -0.78 -19.75 27.76
CA GLN A 217 -1.92 -20.61 27.43
C GLN A 217 -2.18 -20.59 25.93
N LEU A 218 -2.37 -21.74 25.33
CA LEU A 218 -2.73 -21.91 23.92
C LEU A 218 -4.09 -21.25 23.65
N LEU A 219 -4.12 -20.32 22.70
CA LEU A 219 -5.34 -19.67 22.21
C LEU A 219 -5.83 -20.32 20.90
N TYR A 220 -4.93 -20.46 19.92
CA TYR A 220 -5.29 -20.97 18.61
C TYR A 220 -4.08 -21.59 17.90
N ARG A 221 -4.33 -22.65 17.13
CA ARG A 221 -3.33 -23.24 16.26
C ARG A 221 -3.85 -23.30 14.81
N GLN A 222 -3.10 -22.69 13.91
CA GLN A 222 -3.32 -22.74 12.47
C GLN A 222 -2.38 -23.78 11.87
N PRO A 223 -2.87 -24.79 11.11
CA PRO A 223 -2.00 -25.74 10.43
C PRO A 223 -1.22 -25.08 9.30
N ALA A 224 -0.13 -25.71 8.89
CA ALA A 224 0.56 -25.37 7.63
C ALA A 224 -0.42 -25.47 6.45
N ARG A 225 -0.25 -24.56 5.50
CA ARG A 225 -1.16 -24.46 4.34
C ARG A 225 -0.35 -24.43 3.04
N HIS A 226 -0.98 -24.84 1.97
CA HIS A 226 -0.43 -24.72 0.61
C HIS A 226 -1.49 -24.08 -0.30
N ALA A 227 -1.16 -22.92 -0.88
CA ALA A 227 -2.06 -22.20 -1.77
C ALA A 227 -2.01 -22.80 -3.19
N PRO A 228 -3.15 -22.83 -3.94
CA PRO A 228 -3.11 -23.14 -5.36
C PRO A 228 -2.29 -22.11 -6.13
N ALA A 229 -1.76 -22.50 -7.29
CA ALA A 229 -1.07 -21.57 -8.16
C ALA A 229 -2.02 -20.48 -8.65
N MET A 230 -1.54 -19.23 -8.66
CA MET A 230 -2.24 -18.12 -9.29
C MET A 230 -2.15 -18.25 -10.83
N PRO A 231 -3.09 -17.67 -11.59
CA PRO A 231 -3.00 -17.63 -13.05
C PRO A 231 -1.67 -17.04 -13.50
N ALA A 232 -1.08 -17.68 -14.52
CA ALA A 232 0.16 -17.19 -15.10
C ALA A 232 -0.02 -15.79 -15.71
N ARG A 233 0.97 -14.92 -15.52
CA ARG A 233 1.01 -13.60 -16.17
C ARG A 233 1.90 -13.66 -17.40
N PRO A 234 1.67 -12.76 -18.37
CA PRO A 234 2.57 -12.63 -19.53
C PRO A 234 4.00 -12.34 -19.09
N PHE A 235 4.96 -12.74 -19.93
CA PHE A 235 6.37 -12.37 -19.78
C PHE A 235 6.51 -10.87 -19.54
N THR A 236 7.17 -10.52 -18.44
CA THR A 236 7.29 -9.12 -17.99
C THR A 236 8.80 -8.80 -17.82
N PRO A 237 9.47 -8.39 -18.90
CA PRO A 237 10.91 -8.14 -18.86
C PRO A 237 11.24 -6.85 -18.10
N VAL A 238 12.29 -6.91 -17.27
CA VAL A 238 12.87 -5.74 -16.60
C VAL A 238 14.39 -5.82 -16.73
N GLY A 239 15.01 -4.65 -16.94
CA GLY A 239 16.44 -4.52 -17.24
C GLY A 239 16.81 -5.07 -18.62
N ASN A 240 18.09 -5.08 -18.91
CA ASN A 240 18.68 -5.67 -20.11
C ASN A 240 19.37 -7.00 -19.79
N ASP A 241 19.90 -7.10 -18.56
CA ASP A 241 20.61 -8.25 -18.05
C ASP A 241 20.42 -8.38 -16.53
N TYR A 242 20.90 -9.48 -15.94
CA TYR A 242 20.91 -9.65 -14.49
C TYR A 242 22.01 -10.62 -14.04
N LEU A 243 22.51 -10.41 -12.84
CA LEU A 243 23.42 -11.34 -12.20
C LEU A 243 22.65 -12.49 -11.55
N LYS A 244 23.11 -13.70 -11.81
CA LYS A 244 22.72 -14.92 -11.11
C LYS A 244 23.97 -15.74 -10.82
N ASP A 245 24.19 -16.08 -9.56
CA ASP A 245 25.37 -16.81 -9.09
C ASP A 245 26.69 -16.14 -9.56
N GLY A 246 26.70 -14.79 -9.57
CA GLY A 246 27.85 -13.99 -10.02
C GLY A 246 28.06 -13.90 -11.53
N LEU A 247 27.15 -14.46 -12.35
CA LEU A 247 27.27 -14.50 -13.81
C LEU A 247 26.13 -13.72 -14.48
N LEU A 248 26.48 -12.89 -15.48
CA LEU A 248 25.51 -12.23 -16.37
C LEU A 248 24.75 -13.27 -17.20
N GLN A 249 23.46 -13.11 -17.33
CA GLN A 249 22.58 -14.05 -18.03
C GLN A 249 22.32 -13.72 -19.50
N GLY A 250 22.72 -12.53 -19.96
CA GLY A 250 22.56 -12.06 -21.35
C GLY A 250 21.11 -11.83 -21.79
N LYS A 251 20.21 -11.55 -20.87
CA LYS A 251 18.78 -11.35 -21.15
C LYS A 251 18.09 -10.60 -19.99
N PRO A 252 16.93 -9.94 -20.23
CA PRO A 252 16.11 -9.36 -19.19
C PRO A 252 15.66 -10.38 -18.15
N LEU A 253 15.48 -9.93 -16.90
CA LEU A 253 14.86 -10.75 -15.85
C LEU A 253 13.33 -10.73 -16.01
N ASP A 254 12.70 -11.90 -15.94
CA ASP A 254 11.25 -12.04 -16.03
C ASP A 254 10.57 -11.78 -14.67
N PHE A 255 9.71 -10.77 -14.63
CA PHE A 255 8.91 -10.40 -13.46
C PHE A 255 7.48 -10.96 -13.48
N SER A 256 7.12 -11.86 -14.39
CA SER A 256 5.78 -12.48 -14.46
C SER A 256 5.39 -13.23 -13.18
N GLN A 257 6.37 -13.73 -12.41
CA GLN A 257 6.20 -14.42 -11.14
C GLN A 257 6.57 -13.58 -9.92
N LYS A 258 6.77 -12.27 -10.11
CA LYS A 258 7.04 -11.33 -9.01
C LYS A 258 5.75 -10.67 -8.52
N ASN A 259 5.84 -9.99 -7.38
CA ASN A 259 4.74 -9.18 -6.88
C ASN A 259 4.31 -8.13 -7.91
N ARG A 260 3.01 -7.89 -8.02
CA ARG A 260 2.40 -6.87 -8.88
C ARG A 260 1.49 -5.98 -8.04
N TRP A 261 1.79 -4.70 -8.07
CA TRP A 261 1.09 -3.68 -7.29
C TRP A 261 1.30 -2.34 -7.99
N THR A 262 0.27 -1.80 -8.61
CA THR A 262 0.39 -0.59 -9.43
C THR A 262 0.50 0.67 -8.58
N LEU A 263 0.83 1.81 -9.18
CA LEU A 263 0.85 3.09 -8.48
C LEU A 263 -0.54 3.44 -7.93
N SER A 264 -1.59 3.19 -8.71
CA SER A 264 -2.98 3.39 -8.29
C SER A 264 -3.34 2.51 -7.10
N HIS A 265 -2.83 1.28 -7.01
CA HIS A 265 -3.03 0.41 -5.86
C HIS A 265 -2.34 0.97 -4.60
N MET A 266 -1.09 1.46 -4.71
CA MET A 266 -0.38 2.08 -3.59
C MET A 266 -1.14 3.31 -3.07
N HIS A 267 -1.53 4.20 -3.97
CA HIS A 267 -2.26 5.42 -3.67
C HIS A 267 -3.59 5.12 -2.97
N ARG A 268 -4.35 4.17 -3.54
CA ARG A 268 -5.63 3.74 -2.98
C ARG A 268 -5.49 3.03 -1.64
N MET A 269 -4.43 2.25 -1.39
CA MET A 269 -4.19 1.62 -0.09
C MET A 269 -3.91 2.69 0.98
N THR A 270 -3.13 3.72 0.65
CA THR A 270 -2.92 4.88 1.52
C THR A 270 -4.24 5.59 1.81
N GLN A 271 -5.08 5.83 0.79
CA GLN A 271 -6.42 6.41 0.95
C GLN A 271 -7.32 5.53 1.82
N LEU A 272 -7.33 4.22 1.60
CA LEU A 272 -8.15 3.25 2.34
C LEU A 272 -7.86 3.27 3.85
N ILE A 273 -6.60 3.49 4.23
CA ILE A 273 -6.19 3.54 5.63
C ILE A 273 -6.43 4.94 6.21
N MET A 274 -6.10 6.00 5.48
CA MET A 274 -6.13 7.36 6.02
C MET A 274 -7.51 8.05 5.92
N LEU A 275 -8.32 7.67 4.91
CA LEU A 275 -9.60 8.30 4.58
C LEU A 275 -10.67 7.24 4.25
N PRO A 276 -10.89 6.23 5.12
CA PRO A 276 -11.79 5.11 4.82
C PRO A 276 -13.22 5.58 4.52
N GLU A 277 -13.65 6.73 5.07
CA GLU A 277 -14.98 7.31 4.85
C GLU A 277 -15.23 7.74 3.39
N THR A 278 -14.17 7.91 2.60
CA THR A 278 -14.27 8.28 1.17
C THR A 278 -14.56 7.10 0.25
N LEU A 279 -14.53 5.88 0.78
CA LEU A 279 -14.74 4.65 0.02
C LEU A 279 -16.04 3.96 0.43
N PRO A 280 -16.68 3.18 -0.48
CA PRO A 280 -17.83 2.34 -0.17
C PRO A 280 -17.53 1.40 1.01
N ALA A 281 -18.53 1.13 1.85
CA ALA A 281 -18.35 0.36 3.07
C ALA A 281 -17.78 -1.05 2.81
N GLU A 282 -18.22 -1.69 1.73
CA GLU A 282 -17.78 -3.02 1.29
C GLU A 282 -16.32 -3.07 0.83
N MET A 283 -15.76 -1.92 0.46
CA MET A 283 -14.36 -1.75 0.05
C MET A 283 -13.46 -1.25 1.17
N ARG A 284 -13.92 -1.29 2.43
CA ARG A 284 -13.12 -0.86 3.59
C ARG A 284 -12.50 -2.06 4.30
N LEU A 285 -11.39 -1.79 4.99
CA LEU A 285 -10.81 -2.76 5.92
C LEU A 285 -11.76 -2.98 7.10
N GLN A 286 -11.91 -4.23 7.49
CA GLN A 286 -12.68 -4.63 8.66
C GLN A 286 -11.78 -4.55 9.91
N LEU A 287 -11.41 -3.33 10.30
CA LEU A 287 -10.55 -3.06 11.45
C LEU A 287 -11.36 -2.43 12.60
N ALA A 288 -11.07 -2.84 13.82
CA ALA A 288 -11.50 -2.09 14.99
C ALA A 288 -10.89 -0.67 14.94
N PRO A 289 -11.60 0.36 15.42
CA PRO A 289 -11.08 1.74 15.38
C PRO A 289 -9.69 1.90 16.00
N ALA A 290 -9.41 1.19 17.09
CA ALA A 290 -8.10 1.22 17.75
C ALA A 290 -6.98 0.63 16.87
N GLU A 291 -7.25 -0.44 16.11
CA GLU A 291 -6.26 -1.03 15.21
C GLU A 291 -6.03 -0.16 13.97
N LEU A 292 -7.06 0.49 13.45
CA LEU A 292 -6.90 1.48 12.37
C LEU A 292 -6.07 2.67 12.84
N GLN A 293 -6.36 3.22 14.02
CA GLN A 293 -5.59 4.31 14.61
C GLN A 293 -4.13 3.91 14.85
N PHE A 294 -3.90 2.71 15.37
CA PHE A 294 -2.54 2.16 15.55
C PHE A 294 -1.79 2.12 14.21
N LEU A 295 -2.41 1.58 13.16
CA LEU A 295 -1.80 1.49 11.83
C LEU A 295 -1.43 2.89 11.29
N GLN A 296 -2.36 3.85 11.39
CA GLN A 296 -2.14 5.24 10.99
C GLN A 296 -0.97 5.89 11.77
N GLN A 297 -0.91 5.71 13.09
CA GLN A 297 0.17 6.22 13.92
C GLN A 297 1.52 5.63 13.52
N GLN A 298 1.59 4.31 13.29
CA GLN A 298 2.83 3.65 12.89
C GLN A 298 3.32 4.10 11.50
N MET A 299 2.43 4.43 10.57
CA MET A 299 2.81 4.99 9.26
C MET A 299 3.51 6.35 9.38
N ALA A 300 3.21 7.14 10.41
CA ALA A 300 3.83 8.45 10.63
C ALA A 300 5.09 8.39 11.49
N GLN A 301 5.16 7.43 12.41
CA GLN A 301 6.20 7.34 13.42
C GLN A 301 7.59 7.24 12.80
N LEU A 302 8.55 7.97 13.38
CA LEU A 302 9.96 7.92 12.98
C LEU A 302 10.68 6.81 13.75
N PRO A 303 11.75 6.19 13.19
CA PRO A 303 12.47 5.10 13.84
C PRO A 303 12.93 5.46 15.25
N GLY A 304 13.50 6.67 15.46
CA GLY A 304 14.02 7.14 16.75
C GLY A 304 12.93 7.45 17.80
N GLU A 305 11.66 7.54 17.43
CA GLU A 305 10.53 7.75 18.35
C GLU A 305 10.05 6.43 18.96
N SER A 306 10.47 5.28 18.40
CA SER A 306 10.07 3.96 18.88
C SER A 306 10.98 3.50 20.02
N GLN A 307 10.36 3.03 21.12
CA GLN A 307 11.07 2.43 22.25
C GLN A 307 11.02 0.88 22.19
N ASP A 308 10.06 0.33 21.44
CA ASP A 308 9.85 -1.11 21.29
C ASP A 308 9.21 -1.40 19.91
N PRO A 309 9.99 -1.84 18.91
CA PRO A 309 11.46 -2.00 18.92
C PRO A 309 12.23 -0.67 19.01
N SER A 310 13.43 -0.71 19.55
CA SER A 310 14.37 0.43 19.59
C SER A 310 15.35 0.31 18.42
N TYR A 311 15.66 1.43 17.78
CA TYR A 311 16.57 1.49 16.63
C TYR A 311 17.74 2.43 16.85
N ASP A 312 18.93 2.03 16.40
CA ASP A 312 20.11 2.87 16.39
C ASP A 312 19.95 4.01 15.36
N PRO A 313 19.97 5.29 15.80
CA PRO A 313 19.85 6.42 14.87
C PRO A 313 20.96 6.52 13.82
N ALA A 314 22.12 5.91 14.05
CA ALA A 314 23.21 5.85 13.07
C ALA A 314 22.85 4.94 11.88
N GLN A 315 22.04 3.90 12.09
CA GLN A 315 21.55 2.98 11.06
C GLN A 315 20.20 3.42 10.51
N TYR A 316 19.31 3.94 11.38
CA TYR A 316 17.93 4.31 11.07
C TYR A 316 17.67 5.75 11.51
N TRP A 317 18.17 6.69 10.71
CA TRP A 317 18.00 8.14 10.96
C TRP A 317 16.54 8.59 10.80
N PRO A 318 16.14 9.76 11.29
CA PRO A 318 14.73 10.17 11.34
C PRO A 318 13.98 10.10 10.00
N THR A 319 14.65 10.42 8.88
CA THR A 319 14.03 10.43 7.56
C THR A 319 14.23 9.14 6.77
N TYR A 320 14.76 8.08 7.39
CA TYR A 320 15.16 6.82 6.75
C TYR A 320 14.12 6.26 5.76
N VAL A 321 12.84 6.26 6.15
CA VAL A 321 11.72 5.81 5.32
C VAL A 321 10.82 6.97 4.85
N LYS A 322 11.35 8.19 4.68
CA LYS A 322 10.62 9.36 4.20
C LYS A 322 11.25 9.85 2.90
N PHE A 323 10.88 9.23 1.76
CA PHE A 323 11.47 9.57 0.47
C PHE A 323 10.86 10.86 -0.11
N LEU A 324 9.53 10.96 -0.09
CA LEU A 324 8.86 12.22 -0.42
C LEU A 324 9.17 13.29 0.64
N VAL A 325 9.41 14.52 0.22
CA VAL A 325 9.76 15.70 1.02
C VAL A 325 11.20 15.67 1.56
N TYR A 326 11.69 14.53 2.06
CA TYR A 326 13.00 14.49 2.73
C TYR A 326 14.09 13.73 1.96
N GLY A 327 13.73 12.89 0.97
CA GLY A 327 14.69 12.12 0.17
C GLY A 327 15.56 11.18 1.01
N ALA A 328 15.03 10.67 2.11
CA ALA A 328 15.79 9.87 3.08
C ALA A 328 17.11 10.53 3.55
N ALA A 329 17.21 11.86 3.56
CA ALA A 329 18.44 12.58 3.86
C ALA A 329 18.85 12.45 5.34
N LYS A 330 20.11 12.04 5.61
CA LYS A 330 20.60 11.77 6.98
C LYS A 330 20.69 13.03 7.85
N ASP A 331 21.03 14.16 7.24
CA ASP A 331 21.34 15.40 7.96
C ASP A 331 20.15 16.37 8.03
N VAL A 332 18.92 15.84 7.84
CA VAL A 332 17.71 16.65 7.86
C VAL A 332 16.83 16.22 9.04
N ALA A 333 16.51 17.18 9.91
CA ALA A 333 15.48 16.99 10.92
C ALA A 333 14.10 17.22 10.29
N PRO A 334 13.15 16.28 10.41
CA PRO A 334 11.77 16.48 9.93
C PRO A 334 11.12 17.67 10.65
N ASP A 335 10.32 18.47 9.91
CA ASP A 335 9.47 19.49 10.53
C ASP A 335 8.38 18.77 11.36
N PRO A 336 8.32 18.95 12.69
CA PRO A 336 7.37 18.24 13.54
C PRO A 336 5.91 18.58 13.26
N ARG A 337 5.64 19.64 12.48
CA ARG A 337 4.27 20.04 12.07
C ARG A 337 3.83 19.36 10.78
N VAL A 338 4.75 18.70 10.06
CA VAL A 338 4.47 18.00 8.81
C VAL A 338 4.44 16.50 9.08
N HIS A 339 3.25 15.94 9.13
CA HIS A 339 3.05 14.51 9.37
C HIS A 339 2.98 13.76 8.03
N ILE A 340 3.87 12.78 7.86
CA ILE A 340 3.98 11.96 6.66
C ILE A 340 3.66 10.51 7.01
N HIS A 341 2.46 10.08 6.66
CA HIS A 341 2.00 8.70 6.82
C HIS A 341 2.25 7.94 5.51
N ASN A 342 3.28 7.11 5.45
CA ASN A 342 3.71 6.54 4.18
C ASN A 342 4.22 5.11 4.27
N LYS A 343 4.44 4.52 3.09
CA LYS A 343 5.26 3.33 2.92
C LYS A 343 6.09 3.45 1.65
N VAL A 344 7.38 3.34 1.83
CA VAL A 344 8.39 3.34 0.77
C VAL A 344 8.69 1.94 0.24
N GLY A 345 9.33 1.89 -0.90
CA GLY A 345 9.91 0.67 -1.46
C GLY A 345 11.02 0.98 -2.45
N ASP A 346 12.08 0.16 -2.38
CA ASP A 346 13.21 0.19 -3.31
C ASP A 346 13.70 -1.24 -3.56
N ALA A 347 13.82 -1.61 -4.80
CA ALA A 347 14.44 -2.86 -5.23
C ALA A 347 14.55 -2.92 -6.77
N TYR A 348 15.57 -3.57 -7.27
CA TYR A 348 15.76 -3.80 -8.71
C TYR A 348 15.73 -2.51 -9.55
N GLY A 349 16.22 -1.41 -9.03
CA GLY A 349 16.18 -0.09 -9.68
C GLY A 349 14.83 0.65 -9.55
N PHE A 350 13.79 0.03 -9.03
CA PHE A 350 12.53 0.72 -8.73
C PHE A 350 12.61 1.44 -7.39
N LEU A 351 12.13 2.68 -7.35
CA LEU A 351 12.04 3.52 -6.16
C LEU A 351 10.64 4.11 -6.08
N LEU A 352 9.97 3.95 -4.91
CA LEU A 352 8.57 4.26 -4.75
C LEU A 352 8.28 4.84 -3.36
N ASP A 353 7.34 5.78 -3.30
CA ASP A 353 6.73 6.21 -2.04
C ASP A 353 5.24 6.54 -2.26
N SER A 354 4.41 6.20 -1.30
CA SER A 354 3.01 6.60 -1.26
C SER A 354 2.70 7.14 0.13
N ALA A 355 2.39 8.43 0.19
CA ALA A 355 2.27 9.18 1.43
C ALA A 355 0.97 9.99 1.49
N TYR A 356 0.26 9.90 2.62
CA TYR A 356 -0.67 10.92 3.06
C TYR A 356 0.12 11.94 3.90
N ILE A 357 0.01 13.22 3.53
CA ILE A 357 0.76 14.30 4.15
C ILE A 357 -0.21 15.35 4.67
N ARG A 358 0.01 15.77 5.92
CA ARG A 358 -0.73 16.83 6.57
C ARG A 358 0.22 17.83 7.19
N ASP A 359 0.02 19.11 6.92
CA ASP A 359 0.72 20.21 7.59
C ASP A 359 -0.24 20.87 8.61
N GLU A 360 0.05 20.73 9.87
CA GLU A 360 -0.77 21.27 10.96
C GLU A 360 -0.87 22.81 10.93
N CYS A 361 0.20 23.47 10.47
CA CYS A 361 0.27 24.91 10.48
C CYS A 361 -0.65 25.54 9.43
N SER A 362 -0.61 25.05 8.21
CA SER A 362 -1.44 25.58 7.10
C SER A 362 -2.80 24.90 6.99
N GLY A 363 -2.95 23.71 7.56
CA GLY A 363 -4.09 22.82 7.33
C GLY A 363 -4.06 22.16 5.95
N ALA A 364 -2.92 22.21 5.24
CA ALA A 364 -2.74 21.50 3.97
C ALA A 364 -2.82 19.99 4.18
N GLU A 365 -3.52 19.30 3.28
CA GLU A 365 -3.77 17.85 3.37
C GLU A 365 -3.82 17.26 1.97
N PHE A 366 -3.05 16.20 1.71
CA PHE A 366 -3.01 15.56 0.38
C PHE A 366 -2.44 14.14 0.45
N ILE A 367 -2.67 13.35 -0.61
CA ILE A 367 -1.95 12.10 -0.87
C ILE A 367 -1.08 12.32 -2.10
N LEU A 368 0.20 11.94 -1.99
CA LEU A 368 1.13 11.89 -3.11
C LEU A 368 1.73 10.49 -3.20
N SER A 369 1.66 9.91 -4.39
CA SER A 369 2.35 8.66 -4.71
C SER A 369 3.21 8.88 -5.94
N ALA A 370 4.46 8.44 -5.88
CA ALA A 370 5.37 8.52 -6.99
C ALA A 370 6.20 7.24 -7.08
N ALA A 371 6.47 6.82 -8.30
CA ALA A 371 7.27 5.65 -8.60
C ALA A 371 8.13 5.91 -9.84
N LEU A 372 9.37 5.40 -9.82
CA LEU A 372 10.27 5.50 -10.94
C LEU A 372 11.23 4.30 -10.99
N TYR A 373 11.87 4.13 -12.15
CA TYR A 373 12.91 3.14 -12.38
C TYR A 373 14.24 3.86 -12.66
N VAL A 374 15.25 3.63 -11.84
CA VAL A 374 16.58 4.27 -11.93
C VAL A 374 17.65 3.19 -11.87
N ASN A 375 17.99 2.71 -13.05
CA ASN A 375 18.99 1.68 -13.30
C ASN A 375 19.62 1.93 -14.67
N GLN A 376 20.63 2.78 -14.71
CA GLN A 376 21.19 3.31 -15.96
C GLN A 376 21.92 2.23 -16.78
N ASP A 377 22.62 1.30 -16.15
CA ASP A 377 23.32 0.22 -16.83
C ASP A 377 22.39 -0.91 -17.27
N GLY A 378 21.17 -0.98 -16.72
CA GLY A 378 20.17 -1.97 -17.05
C GLY A 378 20.46 -3.37 -16.51
N VAL A 379 21.44 -3.53 -15.63
CA VAL A 379 21.77 -4.80 -14.97
C VAL A 379 21.02 -4.90 -13.65
N LEU A 380 20.43 -6.06 -13.36
CA LEU A 380 19.74 -6.32 -12.11
C LEU A 380 20.57 -7.25 -11.21
N ASN A 381 20.40 -7.15 -9.90
CA ASN A 381 21.09 -7.92 -8.86
C ASN A 381 22.61 -7.68 -8.78
N ASP A 382 23.08 -6.52 -9.23
CA ASP A 382 24.46 -6.08 -9.11
C ASP A 382 24.67 -5.03 -8.02
N ASP A 383 23.57 -4.64 -7.35
CA ASP A 383 23.52 -3.64 -6.29
C ASP A 383 23.93 -2.21 -6.74
N HIS A 384 23.96 -1.94 -8.05
CA HIS A 384 24.26 -0.64 -8.63
C HIS A 384 23.00 0.01 -9.20
N TYR A 385 22.34 0.84 -8.40
CA TYR A 385 21.13 1.57 -8.80
C TYR A 385 21.28 3.06 -8.49
N ASP A 386 20.71 3.92 -9.34
CA ASP A 386 20.82 5.39 -9.23
C ASP A 386 19.86 6.00 -8.19
N TYR A 387 19.62 5.28 -7.07
CA TYR A 387 18.69 5.73 -6.03
C TYR A 387 19.11 7.07 -5.42
N ASP A 388 20.37 7.18 -4.98
CA ASP A 388 20.88 8.36 -4.27
C ASP A 388 21.12 9.55 -5.19
N THR A 389 21.50 9.28 -6.44
CA THR A 389 21.92 10.32 -7.39
C THR A 389 20.76 10.87 -8.23
N VAL A 390 19.72 10.07 -8.48
CA VAL A 390 18.60 10.43 -9.34
C VAL A 390 17.26 10.28 -8.62
N GLY A 391 17.01 9.13 -8.03
CA GLY A 391 15.70 8.77 -7.51
C GLY A 391 15.26 9.57 -6.29
N LEU A 392 16.03 9.52 -5.22
CA LEU A 392 15.71 10.21 -3.96
C LEU A 392 15.67 11.73 -4.11
N PRO A 393 16.58 12.39 -4.86
CA PRO A 393 16.46 13.83 -5.16
C PRO A 393 15.16 14.20 -5.86
N LEU A 394 14.71 13.40 -6.84
CA LEU A 394 13.43 13.63 -7.50
C LEU A 394 12.25 13.49 -6.54
N LEU A 395 12.17 12.38 -5.77
CA LEU A 395 11.07 12.17 -4.83
C LEU A 395 11.01 13.27 -3.77
N LYS A 396 12.17 13.69 -3.26
CA LYS A 396 12.26 14.84 -2.35
C LYS A 396 11.62 16.09 -2.98
N ARG A 397 12.08 16.45 -4.19
CA ARG A 397 11.62 17.67 -4.86
C ARG A 397 10.14 17.62 -5.20
N LEU A 398 9.62 16.48 -5.64
CA LEU A 398 8.18 16.29 -5.88
C LEU A 398 7.36 16.51 -4.61
N GLY A 399 7.82 15.94 -3.47
CA GLY A 399 7.18 16.15 -2.17
C GLY A 399 7.19 17.61 -1.72
N GLU A 400 8.32 18.32 -1.90
CA GLU A 400 8.44 19.75 -1.60
C GLU A 400 7.48 20.61 -2.44
N LEU A 401 7.38 20.33 -3.75
CA LEU A 401 6.47 21.04 -4.67
C LEU A 401 5.02 20.79 -4.32
N ALA A 402 4.65 19.54 -4.01
CA ALA A 402 3.31 19.18 -3.60
C ALA A 402 2.92 19.86 -2.27
N LEU A 403 3.81 19.88 -1.29
CA LEU A 403 3.59 20.53 0.00
C LEU A 403 3.45 22.05 -0.16
N ALA A 404 4.30 22.69 -0.98
CA ALA A 404 4.21 24.12 -1.26
C ALA A 404 2.89 24.49 -1.98
N HIS A 405 2.48 23.67 -2.97
CA HIS A 405 1.20 23.82 -3.66
C HIS A 405 0.02 23.70 -2.68
N ALA A 406 -0.03 22.64 -1.89
CA ALA A 406 -1.12 22.39 -0.94
C ALA A 406 -1.20 23.49 0.13
N ARG A 407 -0.07 24.00 0.63
CA ARG A 407 0.01 25.14 1.53
C ARG A 407 -0.61 26.41 0.91
N THR A 408 -0.29 26.68 -0.34
CA THR A 408 -0.86 27.84 -1.09
C THR A 408 -2.37 27.72 -1.23
N GLN A 409 -2.88 26.54 -1.55
CA GLN A 409 -4.32 26.28 -1.67
C GLN A 409 -5.05 26.42 -0.32
N ALA A 410 -4.45 25.95 0.77
CA ALA A 410 -5.00 26.06 2.12
C ALA A 410 -5.05 27.52 2.60
N GLN A 411 -4.00 28.31 2.35
CA GLN A 411 -3.88 29.72 2.75
C GLN A 411 -4.90 30.63 2.03
N ALA A 412 -5.21 30.33 0.78
CA ALA A 412 -6.21 31.06 0.02
C ALA A 412 -7.61 31.00 0.67
N LYS A 413 -7.84 30.04 1.58
CA LYS A 413 -9.15 29.80 2.22
C LYS A 413 -9.25 30.28 3.66
N THR A 414 -8.15 30.57 4.35
CA THR A 414 -8.19 30.87 5.79
C THR A 414 -7.35 32.11 6.17
N GLN A 415 -7.97 33.15 6.72
CA GLN A 415 -7.27 34.30 7.36
C GLN A 415 -6.49 33.89 8.65
N ALA A 416 -6.80 32.75 9.24
CA ALA A 416 -6.21 32.26 10.51
C ALA A 416 -4.77 31.79 10.41
N THR A 417 -4.24 31.54 9.22
CA THR A 417 -2.94 30.92 8.98
C THR A 417 -1.75 31.88 9.18
N ARG A 418 -2.00 33.17 9.37
CA ARG A 418 -0.93 34.19 9.48
C ARG A 418 -0.04 34.05 10.72
N GLN A 419 -0.52 33.43 11.80
CA GLN A 419 0.24 33.34 13.06
C GLN A 419 1.34 32.25 13.03
N CYS A 420 1.13 31.12 12.39
CA CYS A 420 2.11 30.02 12.32
C CYS A 420 3.35 30.34 11.47
N LEU A 421 3.18 31.14 10.40
CA LEU A 421 4.28 31.43 9.47
C LEU A 421 5.29 32.45 10.03
N HIS A 422 4.92 33.22 11.04
CA HIS A 422 5.82 34.21 11.67
C HIS A 422 6.75 33.60 12.73
N THR A 423 6.45 32.42 13.25
CA THR A 423 7.32 31.72 14.24
C THR A 423 8.40 30.84 13.61
N ALA A 424 8.41 30.68 12.29
CA ALA A 424 9.32 29.80 11.54
C ALA A 424 10.44 30.55 10.79
N ARG A 425 10.83 31.76 11.22
CA ARG A 425 12.08 32.38 10.75
C ARG A 425 13.18 32.03 11.75
N PRO A 426 14.36 31.57 11.25
CA PRO A 426 15.50 31.16 12.07
C PRO A 426 16.06 32.30 12.92
#